data_46f24b9af00eb2ddc566c8e05b670011
#
_entry.id   46f24b9af00eb2ddc566c8e05b670011
#
_cell.length_a   1.000
_cell.length_b   1.000
_cell.length_c   1.000
_cell.angle_alpha   90.00
_cell.angle_beta   90.00
_cell.angle_gamma   90.00
#
_symmetry.space_group_name_H-M   'P 1'
#
loop_
_entity.id
_entity.type
_entity.pdbx_description
1 polymer ?
#
loop_
_entity_poly.entity_id
_entity_poly.type
_entity_poly.pdbx_seq_one_letter_code
_entity_poly.pdbx_strand_id
1 'polypeptide(L)'
;NSDHRTQRVLAKAEPFKVEHLCDVHADIFHLGSLLADDFDPDLIRYLSTKGIVSLDVQGFLRRVENTQVLACDWKEKTACLKYVDILKVNEHEMHVLTGETEVLAAARRLNGWGVNEVVITEGSLGSFIYAEGKLVEIRAYPPRQLADATGCGDTYMTGYLYKRAHGTGYREAGCFAAAMSTLKLEHFGPFTGTAADILR
;
A
#
# COMPACT_ATOMS: atom_id res chain seq x y z
N ASN A 1 1.98 24.15 -5.78
CA ASN A 1 1.73 23.00 -4.91
C ASN A 1 0.35 22.45 -5.23
N SER A 2 0.27 21.49 -6.12
CA SER A 2 -0.99 20.88 -6.55
C SER A 2 -1.22 19.54 -5.82
N ASP A 3 -1.25 19.55 -4.49
CA ASP A 3 -1.55 18.35 -3.69
C ASP A 3 -3.05 18.02 -3.65
N HIS A 4 -3.89 18.81 -4.31
CA HIS A 4 -5.31 18.53 -4.45
C HIS A 4 -5.61 17.89 -5.80
N ARG A 5 -5.51 16.57 -5.87
CA ARG A 5 -6.05 15.80 -6.99
C ARG A 5 -7.57 15.62 -6.79
N THR A 6 -8.37 16.10 -7.72
CA THR A 6 -9.77 15.71 -7.81
C THR A 6 -9.88 14.51 -8.74
N GLN A 7 -10.52 13.45 -8.27
CA GLN A 7 -10.75 12.24 -9.06
C GLN A 7 -12.25 12.08 -9.31
N ARG A 8 -12.59 11.63 -10.51
CA ARG A 8 -13.95 11.26 -10.89
C ARG A 8 -13.99 9.81 -11.32
N VAL A 9 -14.99 9.08 -10.85
CA VAL A 9 -15.29 7.72 -11.29
C VAL A 9 -16.25 7.82 -12.45
N LEU A 10 -15.80 7.48 -13.64
CA LEU A 10 -16.63 7.50 -14.86
C LEU A 10 -17.34 6.16 -15.07
N ALA A 11 -16.73 5.08 -14.66
CA ALA A 11 -17.29 3.74 -14.68
C ALA A 11 -16.72 2.95 -13.51
N LYS A 12 -17.49 2.02 -12.97
CA LYS A 12 -17.11 1.16 -11.87
C LYS A 12 -17.23 -0.29 -12.31
N ALA A 13 -16.19 -1.08 -12.04
CA ALA A 13 -16.23 -2.53 -12.19
C ALA A 13 -17.05 -3.16 -11.05
N GLU A 14 -17.46 -4.39 -11.24
CA GLU A 14 -18.05 -5.17 -10.16
C GLU A 14 -16.98 -5.51 -9.10
N PRO A 15 -17.37 -5.55 -7.80
CA PRO A 15 -16.46 -5.94 -6.73
C PRO A 15 -15.89 -7.34 -6.92
N PHE A 16 -14.65 -7.52 -6.52
CA PHE A 16 -14.06 -8.85 -6.43
C PHE A 16 -14.69 -9.63 -5.28
N LYS A 17 -15.09 -10.87 -5.58
CA LYS A 17 -15.68 -11.81 -4.65
C LYS A 17 -14.83 -13.07 -4.53
N VAL A 18 -15.08 -13.88 -3.49
CA VAL A 18 -14.37 -15.15 -3.25
C VAL A 18 -14.42 -16.06 -4.48
N GLU A 19 -15.58 -16.16 -5.15
CA GLU A 19 -15.78 -17.01 -6.34
C GLU A 19 -14.85 -16.66 -7.51
N HIS A 20 -14.41 -15.40 -7.61
CA HIS A 20 -13.48 -14.97 -8.67
C HIS A 20 -12.03 -15.43 -8.42
N LEU A 21 -11.68 -15.77 -7.18
CA LEU A 21 -10.31 -16.07 -6.75
C LEU A 21 -10.15 -17.46 -6.13
N CYS A 22 -11.19 -18.31 -6.18
CA CYS A 22 -11.16 -19.64 -5.57
C CYS A 22 -10.05 -20.53 -6.16
N ASP A 23 -9.81 -20.45 -7.46
CA ASP A 23 -8.80 -21.23 -8.18
C ASP A 23 -7.46 -20.51 -8.36
N VAL A 24 -7.34 -19.29 -7.83
CA VAL A 24 -6.07 -18.54 -7.89
C VAL A 24 -5.15 -19.00 -6.76
N HIS A 25 -3.92 -19.34 -7.11
CA HIS A 25 -2.85 -19.72 -6.18
C HIS A 25 -1.72 -18.69 -6.27
N ALA A 26 -1.32 -18.16 -5.12
CA ALA A 26 -0.21 -17.22 -5.00
C ALA A 26 0.35 -17.28 -3.57
N ASP A 27 1.64 -16.97 -3.41
CA ASP A 27 2.27 -16.84 -2.10
C ASP A 27 1.86 -15.53 -1.42
N ILE A 28 1.63 -14.47 -2.23
CA ILE A 28 1.22 -13.14 -1.76
C ILE A 28 0.05 -12.66 -2.62
N PHE A 29 -1.04 -12.27 -1.97
CA PHE A 29 -2.17 -11.57 -2.57
C PHE A 29 -2.07 -10.08 -2.21
N HIS A 30 -1.78 -9.23 -3.19
CA HIS A 30 -1.75 -7.78 -2.98
C HIS A 30 -3.07 -7.14 -3.43
N LEU A 31 -3.75 -6.50 -2.48
CA LEU A 31 -5.04 -5.84 -2.69
C LEU A 31 -4.83 -4.33 -2.81
N GLY A 32 -4.78 -3.83 -4.03
CA GLY A 32 -4.62 -2.42 -4.37
C GLY A 32 -5.95 -1.80 -4.81
N SER A 33 -6.92 -1.67 -3.89
CA SER A 33 -8.23 -1.12 -4.21
C SER A 33 -8.17 0.38 -4.55
N LEU A 34 -9.07 0.81 -5.43
CA LEU A 34 -9.29 2.22 -5.74
C LEU A 34 -10.45 2.81 -4.93
N LEU A 35 -11.42 1.96 -4.56
CA LEU A 35 -12.63 2.33 -3.84
C LEU A 35 -12.91 1.34 -2.70
N ALA A 36 -13.67 1.80 -1.70
CA ALA A 36 -13.96 1.05 -0.48
C ALA A 36 -14.73 -0.27 -0.70
N ASP A 37 -15.43 -0.39 -1.81
CA ASP A 37 -16.24 -1.53 -2.17
C ASP A 37 -15.70 -2.35 -3.36
N ASP A 38 -14.40 -2.19 -3.69
CA ASP A 38 -13.75 -3.03 -4.71
C ASP A 38 -13.53 -4.46 -4.21
N PHE A 39 -13.39 -4.65 -2.89
CA PHE A 39 -13.21 -5.95 -2.26
C PHE A 39 -14.21 -6.16 -1.12
N ASP A 40 -14.85 -7.32 -1.11
CA ASP A 40 -15.67 -7.76 0.01
C ASP A 40 -14.77 -8.10 1.23
N PRO A 41 -15.14 -7.73 2.46
CA PRO A 41 -14.44 -8.15 3.68
C PRO A 41 -14.23 -9.66 3.78
N ASP A 42 -15.19 -10.46 3.30
CA ASP A 42 -15.07 -11.91 3.26
C ASP A 42 -13.97 -12.39 2.31
N LEU A 43 -13.67 -11.64 1.25
CA LEU A 43 -12.55 -11.95 0.35
C LEU A 43 -11.20 -11.81 1.07
N ILE A 44 -10.99 -10.75 1.85
CA ILE A 44 -9.75 -10.56 2.62
C ILE A 44 -9.53 -11.75 3.57
N ARG A 45 -10.57 -12.12 4.31
CA ARG A 45 -10.54 -13.28 5.21
C ARG A 45 -10.25 -14.58 4.45
N TYR A 46 -10.88 -14.80 3.31
CA TYR A 46 -10.67 -15.98 2.48
C TYR A 46 -9.22 -16.06 2.00
N LEU A 47 -8.66 -14.98 1.45
CA LEU A 47 -7.29 -14.94 0.94
C LEU A 47 -6.25 -15.17 2.03
N SER A 48 -6.50 -14.73 3.27
CA SER A 48 -5.61 -15.00 4.40
C SER A 48 -5.48 -16.49 4.75
N THR A 49 -6.39 -17.34 4.27
CA THR A 49 -6.28 -18.81 4.39
C THR A 49 -5.47 -19.44 3.27
N LYS A 50 -5.13 -18.67 2.22
CA LYS A 50 -4.44 -19.17 1.03
C LYS A 50 -2.98 -18.72 0.95
N GLY A 51 -2.66 -17.54 1.49
CA GLY A 51 -1.32 -16.98 1.43
C GLY A 51 -1.23 -15.68 2.21
N ILE A 52 -0.11 -15.00 2.07
CA ILE A 52 0.14 -13.68 2.69
C ILE A 52 -0.77 -12.64 2.04
N VAL A 53 -1.50 -11.88 2.85
CA VAL A 53 -2.33 -10.78 2.37
C VAL A 53 -1.61 -9.45 2.57
N SER A 54 -1.35 -8.75 1.47
CA SER A 54 -0.86 -7.38 1.45
C SER A 54 -1.97 -6.44 1.01
N LEU A 55 -2.15 -5.33 1.71
CA LEU A 55 -3.20 -4.36 1.45
C LEU A 55 -2.65 -2.94 1.32
N ASP A 56 -2.99 -2.24 0.22
CA ASP A 56 -2.96 -0.77 0.18
C ASP A 56 -4.33 -0.25 0.64
N VAL A 57 -4.33 0.51 1.74
CA VAL A 57 -5.58 0.95 2.37
C VAL A 57 -6.33 2.03 1.59
N GLN A 58 -5.68 2.65 0.61
CA GLN A 58 -6.17 3.84 -0.09
C GLN A 58 -7.64 3.74 -0.51
N GLY A 59 -8.03 2.63 -1.14
CA GLY A 59 -9.39 2.43 -1.61
C GLY A 59 -10.41 2.40 -0.47
N PHE A 60 -10.09 1.76 0.64
CA PHE A 60 -11.00 1.64 1.80
C PHE A 60 -11.29 2.99 2.50
N LEU A 61 -10.47 4.01 2.22
CA LEU A 61 -10.66 5.37 2.70
C LEU A 61 -11.33 6.29 1.68
N ARG A 62 -11.92 5.73 0.62
CA ARG A 62 -12.54 6.45 -0.49
C ARG A 62 -13.94 5.93 -0.77
N ARG A 63 -14.89 6.84 -0.89
CA ARG A 63 -16.27 6.58 -1.35
C ARG A 63 -16.61 7.44 -2.53
N VAL A 64 -17.59 7.03 -3.32
CA VAL A 64 -18.04 7.78 -4.49
C VAL A 64 -19.41 8.38 -4.22
N GLU A 65 -19.53 9.69 -4.41
CA GLU A 65 -20.80 10.40 -4.43
C GLU A 65 -20.87 11.26 -5.70
N ASN A 66 -21.92 11.11 -6.48
CA ASN A 66 -22.12 11.89 -7.72
C ASN A 66 -20.88 11.91 -8.62
N THR A 67 -20.25 10.76 -8.84
CA THR A 67 -19.00 10.56 -9.58
C THR A 67 -17.73 11.11 -8.91
N GLN A 68 -17.84 11.85 -7.83
CA GLN A 68 -16.67 12.38 -7.10
C GLN A 68 -16.16 11.39 -6.07
N VAL A 69 -14.85 11.29 -5.97
CA VAL A 69 -14.19 10.51 -4.91
C VAL A 69 -14.05 11.38 -3.67
N LEU A 70 -14.65 10.92 -2.58
CA LEU A 70 -14.62 11.59 -1.28
C LEU A 70 -13.90 10.72 -0.26
N ALA A 71 -13.24 11.35 0.72
CA ALA A 71 -12.66 10.64 1.85
C ALA A 71 -13.75 10.03 2.73
N CYS A 72 -13.49 8.85 3.29
CA CYS A 72 -14.33 8.21 4.29
C CYS A 72 -13.46 7.44 5.29
N ASP A 73 -14.03 7.11 6.45
CA ASP A 73 -13.40 6.17 7.39
C ASP A 73 -13.79 4.74 7.04
N TRP A 74 -12.86 3.82 7.25
CA TRP A 74 -13.11 2.38 7.12
C TRP A 74 -13.65 1.82 8.44
N LYS A 75 -14.95 1.62 8.52
CA LYS A 75 -15.65 1.21 9.75
C LYS A 75 -15.23 -0.17 10.23
N GLU A 76 -15.00 -1.09 9.31
CA GLU A 76 -14.65 -2.50 9.58
C GLU A 76 -13.14 -2.72 9.74
N LYS A 77 -12.32 -1.65 9.80
CA LYS A 77 -10.85 -1.74 9.80
C LYS A 77 -10.28 -2.74 10.80
N THR A 78 -10.71 -2.72 12.06
CA THR A 78 -10.21 -3.64 13.09
C THR A 78 -10.65 -5.08 12.87
N ALA A 79 -11.81 -5.31 12.28
CA ALA A 79 -12.30 -6.64 11.97
C ALA A 79 -11.60 -7.26 10.75
N CYS A 80 -11.14 -6.42 9.80
CA CYS A 80 -10.48 -6.86 8.58
C CYS A 80 -8.95 -6.92 8.72
N LEU A 81 -8.33 -5.95 9.41
CA LEU A 81 -6.87 -5.83 9.50
C LEU A 81 -6.20 -7.03 10.19
N LYS A 82 -6.90 -7.77 11.04
CA LYS A 82 -6.38 -9.02 11.62
C LYS A 82 -6.10 -10.14 10.59
N TYR A 83 -6.57 -9.97 9.36
CA TYR A 83 -6.34 -10.89 8.24
C TYR A 83 -5.32 -10.34 7.22
N VAL A 84 -4.73 -9.17 7.53
CA VAL A 84 -3.76 -8.51 6.67
C VAL A 84 -2.37 -8.64 7.28
N ASP A 85 -1.46 -9.28 6.56
CA ASP A 85 -0.08 -9.45 7.01
C ASP A 85 0.75 -8.19 6.78
N ILE A 86 0.59 -7.55 5.61
CA ILE A 86 1.36 -6.38 5.21
C ILE A 86 0.40 -5.26 4.85
N LEU A 87 0.41 -4.17 5.60
CA LEU A 87 -0.42 -3.00 5.34
C LEU A 87 0.44 -1.84 4.85
N LYS A 88 0.06 -1.24 3.72
CA LYS A 88 0.62 0.04 3.27
C LYS A 88 -0.36 1.17 3.54
N VAL A 89 0.16 2.24 4.11
CA VAL A 89 -0.50 3.53 4.30
C VAL A 89 0.45 4.66 3.91
N ASN A 90 -0.08 5.79 3.45
CA ASN A 90 0.68 7.04 3.45
C ASN A 90 0.42 7.82 4.76
N GLU A 91 1.14 8.91 4.97
CA GLU A 91 1.03 9.78 6.16
C GLU A 91 -0.44 10.19 6.45
N HIS A 92 -1.18 10.62 5.43
CA HIS A 92 -2.57 11.04 5.58
C HIS A 92 -3.50 9.85 5.91
N GLU A 93 -3.35 8.75 5.20
CA GLU A 93 -4.10 7.51 5.41
C GLU A 93 -3.84 6.94 6.81
N MET A 94 -2.59 6.98 7.27
CA MET A 94 -2.17 6.62 8.61
C MET A 94 -2.96 7.41 9.66
N HIS A 95 -3.02 8.73 9.50
CA HIS A 95 -3.75 9.61 10.41
C HIS A 95 -5.27 9.31 10.40
N VAL A 96 -5.87 9.16 9.22
CA VAL A 96 -7.31 8.84 9.10
C VAL A 96 -7.65 7.52 9.77
N LEU A 97 -6.82 6.48 9.58
CA LEU A 97 -7.06 5.16 10.17
C LEU A 97 -6.92 5.15 11.69
N THR A 98 -5.86 5.77 12.19
CA THR A 98 -5.43 5.59 13.58
C THR A 98 -5.75 6.78 14.48
N GLY A 99 -5.91 7.97 13.91
CA GLY A 99 -5.97 9.23 14.66
C GLY A 99 -4.61 9.69 15.19
N GLU A 100 -3.53 8.94 14.91
CA GLU A 100 -2.17 9.27 15.37
C GLU A 100 -1.46 10.16 14.35
N THR A 101 -0.59 11.04 14.84
CA THR A 101 0.31 11.86 14.02
C THR A 101 1.75 11.33 14.06
N GLU A 102 2.10 10.58 15.10
CA GLU A 102 3.41 10.00 15.27
C GLU A 102 3.50 8.62 14.63
N VAL A 103 4.46 8.44 13.73
CA VAL A 103 4.66 7.20 12.95
C VAL A 103 4.73 5.95 13.84
N LEU A 104 5.52 6.00 14.92
CA LEU A 104 5.68 4.83 15.78
C LEU A 104 4.40 4.51 16.55
N ALA A 105 3.64 5.51 16.99
CA ALA A 105 2.37 5.31 17.68
C ALA A 105 1.33 4.69 16.74
N ALA A 106 1.22 5.22 15.53
CA ALA A 106 0.34 4.68 14.48
C ALA A 106 0.71 3.24 14.11
N ALA A 107 1.99 2.98 13.87
CA ALA A 107 2.46 1.64 13.51
C ALA A 107 2.16 0.61 14.59
N ARG A 108 2.38 0.95 15.87
CA ARG A 108 2.02 0.09 17.00
C ARG A 108 0.52 -0.16 17.11
N ARG A 109 -0.29 0.86 16.84
CA ARG A 109 -1.76 0.73 16.84
C ARG A 109 -2.22 -0.22 15.75
N LEU A 110 -1.71 -0.07 14.51
CA LEU A 110 -2.02 -0.95 13.38
C LEU A 110 -1.55 -2.40 13.63
N ASN A 111 -0.36 -2.57 14.20
CA ASN A 111 0.13 -3.89 14.62
C ASN A 111 -0.75 -4.49 15.72
N GLY A 112 -1.23 -3.69 16.68
CA GLY A 112 -2.19 -4.11 17.69
C GLY A 112 -3.55 -4.55 17.13
N TRP A 113 -3.90 -4.15 15.90
CA TRP A 113 -5.08 -4.64 15.18
C TRP A 113 -4.82 -5.91 14.36
N GLY A 114 -3.59 -6.45 14.42
CA GLY A 114 -3.22 -7.75 13.84
C GLY A 114 -2.30 -7.68 12.62
N VAL A 115 -1.91 -6.50 12.16
CA VAL A 115 -1.00 -6.36 11.02
C VAL A 115 0.43 -6.71 11.42
N ASN A 116 1.09 -7.61 10.69
CA ASN A 116 2.45 -8.05 10.98
C ASN A 116 3.51 -7.05 10.52
N GLU A 117 3.37 -6.51 9.30
CA GLU A 117 4.27 -5.52 8.71
C GLU A 117 3.48 -4.27 8.33
N VAL A 118 3.86 -3.11 8.85
CA VAL A 118 3.25 -1.81 8.51
C VAL A 118 4.24 -0.99 7.70
N VAL A 119 3.88 -0.64 6.49
CA VAL A 119 4.66 0.21 5.58
C VAL A 119 4.00 1.59 5.54
N ILE A 120 4.70 2.62 6.03
CA ILE A 120 4.23 4.00 6.06
C ILE A 120 5.09 4.82 5.10
N THR A 121 4.48 5.42 4.08
CA THR A 121 5.18 6.23 3.08
C THR A 121 4.92 7.72 3.30
N GLU A 122 5.98 8.54 3.26
CA GLU A 122 5.93 10.00 3.46
C GLU A 122 6.49 10.77 2.25
N GLY A 123 6.28 10.21 1.05
CA GLY A 123 6.71 10.83 -0.20
C GLY A 123 8.22 11.13 -0.24
N SER A 124 8.58 12.40 -0.39
CA SER A 124 9.98 12.84 -0.45
C SER A 124 10.75 12.73 0.87
N LEU A 125 10.06 12.50 1.98
CA LEU A 125 10.69 12.29 3.29
C LEU A 125 11.14 10.85 3.48
N GLY A 126 10.63 9.92 2.65
CA GLY A 126 10.99 8.51 2.70
C GLY A 126 9.85 7.62 3.17
N SER A 127 10.17 6.59 3.94
CA SER A 127 9.20 5.64 4.46
C SER A 127 9.68 4.96 5.72
N PHE A 128 8.75 4.35 6.43
CA PHE A 128 9.01 3.56 7.63
C PHE A 128 8.41 2.17 7.47
N ILE A 129 9.11 1.17 7.97
CA ILE A 129 8.61 -0.20 8.05
C ILE A 129 8.62 -0.61 9.52
N TYR A 130 7.46 -0.95 10.05
CA TYR A 130 7.34 -1.49 11.39
C TYR A 130 7.03 -2.98 11.32
N ALA A 131 7.89 -3.79 11.90
CA ALA A 131 7.73 -5.22 11.99
C ALA A 131 8.51 -5.75 13.21
N GLU A 132 8.04 -6.82 13.83
CA GLU A 132 8.70 -7.48 14.97
C GLU A 132 9.05 -6.50 16.11
N GLY A 133 8.17 -5.52 16.36
CA GLY A 133 8.37 -4.51 17.39
C GLY A 133 9.41 -3.43 17.07
N LYS A 134 9.99 -3.42 15.87
CA LYS A 134 11.04 -2.49 15.45
C LYS A 134 10.56 -1.58 14.33
N LEU A 135 10.96 -0.31 14.39
CA LEU A 135 10.74 0.66 13.33
C LEU A 135 12.04 0.83 12.52
N VAL A 136 11.95 0.62 11.22
CA VAL A 136 13.05 0.77 10.27
C VAL A 136 12.76 1.98 9.38
N GLU A 137 13.58 3.01 9.46
CA GLU A 137 13.52 4.17 8.59
C GLU A 137 14.21 3.88 7.25
N ILE A 138 13.57 4.25 6.16
CA ILE A 138 14.05 4.14 4.79
C ILE A 138 14.09 5.54 4.19
N ARG A 139 15.28 5.99 3.80
CA ARG A 139 15.45 7.31 3.18
C ARG A 139 14.90 7.32 1.75
N ALA A 140 14.33 8.44 1.35
CA ALA A 140 14.00 8.66 -0.05
C ALA A 140 15.28 8.87 -0.87
N TYR A 141 15.25 8.41 -2.12
CA TYR A 141 16.29 8.74 -3.09
C TYR A 141 15.85 9.97 -3.90
N PRO A 142 16.73 10.96 -4.10
CA PRO A 142 16.37 12.12 -4.90
C PRO A 142 16.24 11.73 -6.37
N PRO A 143 15.09 12.02 -7.03
CA PRO A 143 14.94 11.78 -8.46
C PRO A 143 15.77 12.79 -9.27
N ARG A 144 16.20 12.40 -10.46
CA ARG A 144 16.87 13.30 -11.41
C ARG A 144 15.91 14.34 -11.97
N GLN A 145 14.63 13.96 -12.11
CA GLN A 145 13.54 14.82 -12.57
C GLN A 145 12.21 14.31 -12.00
N LEU A 146 11.25 15.22 -11.88
CA LEU A 146 9.88 14.89 -11.47
C LEU A 146 8.98 14.88 -12.72
N ALA A 147 8.57 13.70 -13.17
CA ALA A 147 7.67 13.56 -14.30
C ALA A 147 6.24 13.26 -13.87
N ASP A 148 6.04 12.18 -13.11
CA ASP A 148 4.69 11.76 -12.68
C ASP A 148 4.75 10.92 -11.40
N ALA A 149 4.04 11.36 -10.36
CA ALA A 149 3.94 10.66 -9.08
C ALA A 149 2.82 9.59 -9.04
N THR A 150 2.02 9.46 -10.11
CA THR A 150 0.93 8.48 -10.17
C THR A 150 1.49 7.07 -10.17
N GLY A 151 1.02 6.21 -9.27
CA GLY A 151 1.47 4.83 -9.17
C GLY A 151 2.84 4.65 -8.46
N CYS A 152 3.41 5.70 -7.84
CA CYS A 152 4.62 5.54 -7.03
C CYS A 152 4.40 4.65 -5.83
N GLY A 153 3.23 4.73 -5.17
CA GLY A 153 2.85 3.85 -4.07
C GLY A 153 2.76 2.38 -4.51
N ASP A 154 2.07 2.12 -5.63
CA ASP A 154 1.95 0.79 -6.21
C ASP A 154 3.32 0.22 -6.60
N THR A 155 4.18 1.07 -7.20
CA THR A 155 5.55 0.70 -7.56
C THR A 155 6.39 0.39 -6.32
N TYR A 156 6.26 1.20 -5.27
CA TYR A 156 6.92 0.94 -3.98
C TYR A 156 6.51 -0.45 -3.44
N MET A 157 5.21 -0.71 -3.36
CA MET A 157 4.72 -1.99 -2.84
C MET A 157 5.14 -3.17 -3.73
N THR A 158 5.15 -3.01 -5.05
CA THR A 158 5.66 -4.03 -5.96
C THR A 158 7.12 -4.39 -5.65
N GLY A 159 7.99 -3.39 -5.49
CA GLY A 159 9.40 -3.61 -5.15
C GLY A 159 9.59 -4.22 -3.75
N TYR A 160 8.82 -3.73 -2.78
CA TYR A 160 8.84 -4.25 -1.42
C TYR A 160 8.44 -5.72 -1.36
N LEU A 161 7.29 -6.07 -1.91
CA LEU A 161 6.74 -7.43 -1.91
C LEU A 161 7.63 -8.40 -2.71
N TYR A 162 8.18 -7.95 -3.84
CA TYR A 162 9.16 -8.73 -4.60
C TYR A 162 10.34 -9.15 -3.73
N LYS A 163 10.96 -8.22 -3.02
CA LYS A 163 12.10 -8.52 -2.13
C LYS A 163 11.68 -9.36 -0.93
N ARG A 164 10.52 -9.11 -0.33
CA ARG A 164 10.01 -9.89 0.80
C ARG A 164 9.71 -11.35 0.39
N ALA A 165 9.14 -11.57 -0.79
CA ALA A 165 8.91 -12.90 -1.34
C ALA A 165 10.21 -13.70 -1.54
N HIS A 166 11.35 -13.02 -1.71
CA HIS A 166 12.67 -13.63 -1.82
C HIS A 166 13.42 -13.71 -0.47
N GLY A 167 12.74 -13.52 0.66
CA GLY A 167 13.31 -13.64 2.00
C GLY A 167 14.23 -12.50 2.42
N THR A 168 14.19 -11.37 1.71
CA THR A 168 15.03 -10.20 2.02
C THR A 168 14.54 -9.51 3.29
N GLY A 169 15.45 -9.01 4.11
CA GLY A 169 15.15 -8.26 5.34
C GLY A 169 14.47 -6.92 5.07
N TYR A 170 13.74 -6.39 6.06
CA TYR A 170 12.88 -5.20 5.94
C TYR A 170 13.60 -3.98 5.38
N ARG A 171 14.81 -3.68 5.87
CA ARG A 171 15.60 -2.52 5.42
C ARG A 171 15.97 -2.63 3.94
N GLU A 172 16.50 -3.77 3.53
CA GLU A 172 16.91 -3.96 2.13
C GLU A 172 15.71 -3.95 1.19
N ALA A 173 14.59 -4.59 1.59
CA ALA A 173 13.35 -4.56 0.83
C ALA A 173 12.82 -3.13 0.67
N GLY A 174 12.82 -2.35 1.75
CA GLY A 174 12.40 -0.95 1.72
C GLY A 174 13.32 -0.07 0.87
N CYS A 175 14.64 -0.23 0.96
CA CYS A 175 15.57 0.53 0.11
C CYS A 175 15.37 0.22 -1.38
N PHE A 176 15.18 -1.04 -1.73
CA PHE A 176 14.88 -1.46 -3.10
C PHE A 176 13.55 -0.85 -3.60
N ALA A 177 12.50 -0.89 -2.77
CA ALA A 177 11.20 -0.31 -3.06
C ALA A 177 11.29 1.21 -3.28
N ALA A 178 12.02 1.92 -2.42
CA ALA A 178 12.23 3.36 -2.52
C ALA A 178 12.98 3.73 -3.81
N ALA A 179 14.05 2.99 -4.16
CA ALA A 179 14.80 3.21 -5.39
C ALA A 179 13.94 2.95 -6.64
N MET A 180 13.16 1.86 -6.65
CA MET A 180 12.23 1.54 -7.73
C MET A 180 11.17 2.64 -7.91
N SER A 181 10.60 3.13 -6.81
CA SER A 181 9.61 4.22 -6.83
C SER A 181 10.23 5.54 -7.33
N THR A 182 11.48 5.83 -6.98
CA THR A 182 12.21 7.00 -7.48
C THR A 182 12.40 6.94 -8.99
N LEU A 183 12.84 5.79 -9.52
CA LEU A 183 12.99 5.61 -10.98
C LEU A 183 11.64 5.73 -11.71
N LYS A 184 10.53 5.24 -11.10
CA LYS A 184 9.19 5.45 -11.65
C LYS A 184 8.81 6.92 -11.70
N LEU A 185 9.13 7.68 -10.67
CA LEU A 185 8.82 9.10 -10.55
C LEU A 185 9.45 9.95 -11.68
N GLU A 186 10.56 9.48 -12.26
CA GLU A 186 11.29 10.13 -13.36
C GLU A 186 10.60 9.97 -14.74
N HIS A 187 9.57 9.10 -14.83
CA HIS A 187 8.90 8.77 -16.10
C HIS A 187 7.38 8.77 -15.97
N PHE A 188 6.71 9.05 -17.09
CA PHE A 188 5.26 8.88 -17.21
C PHE A 188 4.90 7.39 -17.35
N GLY A 189 3.73 7.02 -16.85
CA GLY A 189 3.22 5.64 -16.94
C GLY A 189 3.83 4.70 -15.89
N PRO A 190 3.62 3.38 -16.02
CA PRO A 190 4.13 2.39 -15.08
C PRO A 190 5.66 2.26 -15.16
N PHE A 191 6.25 1.68 -14.11
CA PHE A 191 7.67 1.33 -14.11
C PHE A 191 7.96 0.23 -15.16
N THR A 192 8.94 0.46 -16.02
CA THR A 192 9.34 -0.48 -17.09
C THR A 192 10.80 -0.93 -17.00
N GLY A 193 11.50 -0.53 -15.92
CA GLY A 193 12.89 -0.92 -15.68
C GLY A 193 13.05 -2.35 -15.19
N THR A 194 14.31 -2.76 -15.02
CA THR A 194 14.70 -4.07 -14.49
C THR A 194 15.23 -3.95 -13.06
N ALA A 195 15.38 -5.08 -12.36
CA ALA A 195 16.03 -5.11 -11.04
C ALA A 195 17.49 -4.59 -11.11
N ALA A 196 18.19 -4.77 -12.23
CA ALA A 196 19.54 -4.26 -12.41
C ALA A 196 19.59 -2.72 -12.50
N ASP A 197 18.54 -2.08 -13.01
CA ASP A 197 18.44 -0.62 -13.07
C ASP A 197 18.24 -0.02 -11.68
N ILE A 198 17.57 -0.73 -10.80
CA ILE A 198 17.31 -0.31 -9.41
C ILE A 198 18.57 -0.41 -8.54
N LEU A 199 19.48 -1.35 -8.85
CA LEU A 199 20.70 -1.62 -8.08
C LEU A 199 21.91 -0.76 -8.49
N ARG A 200 21.76 0.11 -9.48
CA ARG A 200 22.80 1.06 -9.95
C ARG A 200 22.72 2.37 -9.18
#